data_624be37867c1f45718f223e27685ab1e
#
_entry.id   624be37867c1f45718f223e27685ab1e
#
_cell.length_a   1.000
_cell.length_b   1.000
_cell.length_c   1.000
_cell.angle_alpha   90.00
_cell.angle_beta   90.00
_cell.angle_gamma   90.00
#
_symmetry.space_group_name_H-M   'P 1'
#
loop_
_entity.id
_entity.type
_entity.pdbx_description
1 polymer ?
#
loop_
_entity_poly.entity_id
_entity_poly.type
_entity_poly.pdbx_seq_one_letter_code
_entity_poly.pdbx_strand_id
1 'polypeptide(L)'
;MEKDPLKEYLRESEPDKAHKGYAWSTAIGLQAVDGLKPSKYLIDTAIQNIEGKITMKEAQSLIDSYYKERPVHLFDDERTEEADKVSSRIAEILSETAFSFSPNEYISIHRKLFQGIYKHAGKIRDYNITKKEWVLDGATVMYGSASELRATLEYDFSQEKDFSYKGLSMDEIIHHLAVFISRLWQIHIFGEGNTRTTAVFFIKYLRTLGFSATNDIFAENAWYFRNALVRANYTNLQKGIHETTEYLEAFLRNLLLNEKNELHNRNLHISELLNEEKVDIGDRKVDIENEKVDIQDKKVDIESVLSQKGSDFSVKTTVHIHRLFEKFGFDEVFGRSAVMEILELKGSGASKLLSNLVQADIIEPVSGYGKGKYKFKNYP
;
A
#
# COMPACT_ATOMS: atom_id res chain seq x y z
N MET A 1 3.74 20.91 16.27
CA MET A 1 3.32 19.60 15.69
C MET A 1 2.88 18.71 16.84
N GLU A 2 1.60 18.45 16.94
CA GLU A 2 1.07 17.52 17.93
C GLU A 2 1.59 16.12 17.58
N LYS A 3 2.20 15.43 18.55
CA LYS A 3 2.70 14.05 18.32
C LYS A 3 1.50 13.15 18.03
N ASP A 4 1.54 12.44 16.91
CA ASP A 4 0.58 11.39 16.60
C ASP A 4 0.64 10.32 17.71
N PRO A 5 -0.41 10.18 18.54
CA PRO A 5 -0.39 9.30 19.69
C PRO A 5 -0.32 7.81 19.31
N LEU A 6 -0.63 7.46 18.05
CA LEU A 6 -0.58 6.08 17.57
C LEU A 6 0.83 5.65 17.17
N LYS A 7 1.75 6.59 16.89
CA LYS A 7 3.15 6.26 16.52
C LYS A 7 3.92 5.52 17.61
N GLU A 8 3.54 5.67 18.85
CA GLU A 8 4.15 4.96 19.98
C GLU A 8 3.89 3.44 19.85
N TYR A 9 2.66 3.05 19.50
CA TYR A 9 2.28 1.65 19.35
C TYR A 9 2.91 0.97 18.12
N LEU A 10 3.24 1.73 17.06
CA LEU A 10 3.93 1.18 15.89
C LEU A 10 5.36 0.72 16.19
N ARG A 11 5.94 1.16 17.30
CA ARG A 11 7.29 0.83 17.74
C ARG A 11 7.32 -0.20 18.88
N GLU A 12 6.15 -0.59 19.38
CA GLU A 12 6.08 -1.57 20.46
C GLU A 12 6.51 -2.95 19.99
N SER A 13 7.17 -3.68 20.90
CA SER A 13 7.63 -5.05 20.67
C SER A 13 6.51 -6.10 20.78
N GLU A 14 5.33 -5.72 21.29
CA GLU A 14 4.19 -6.62 21.39
C GLU A 14 3.46 -6.75 20.05
N PRO A 15 3.51 -7.92 19.36
CA PRO A 15 2.99 -8.07 17.99
C PRO A 15 1.52 -7.68 17.84
N ASP A 16 0.67 -8.03 18.81
CA ASP A 16 -0.76 -7.74 18.75
C ASP A 16 -1.06 -6.24 18.82
N LYS A 17 -0.33 -5.49 19.66
CA LYS A 17 -0.50 -4.05 19.77
C LYS A 17 0.02 -3.33 18.53
N ALA A 18 1.18 -3.73 18.02
CA ALA A 18 1.73 -3.21 16.79
C ALA A 18 0.78 -3.43 15.60
N HIS A 19 0.22 -4.65 15.45
CA HIS A 19 -0.77 -4.97 14.41
C HIS A 19 -2.01 -4.07 14.48
N LYS A 20 -2.59 -3.91 15.67
CA LYS A 20 -3.73 -3.02 15.87
C LYS A 20 -3.35 -1.56 15.63
N GLY A 21 -2.17 -1.14 16.09
CA GLY A 21 -1.62 0.19 15.85
C GLY A 21 -1.54 0.52 14.37
N TYR A 22 -0.98 -0.36 13.55
CA TYR A 22 -0.93 -0.21 12.09
C TYR A 22 -2.33 -0.16 11.45
N ALA A 23 -3.24 -1.03 11.89
CA ALA A 23 -4.60 -1.04 11.34
C ALA A 23 -5.32 0.30 11.61
N TRP A 24 -5.24 0.83 12.83
CA TRP A 24 -5.83 2.10 13.20
C TRP A 24 -5.12 3.30 12.56
N SER A 25 -3.79 3.33 12.55
CA SER A 25 -3.02 4.40 11.90
C SER A 25 -3.36 4.50 10.42
N THR A 26 -3.36 3.38 9.70
CA THR A 26 -3.76 3.32 8.30
C THR A 26 -5.21 3.77 8.10
N ALA A 27 -6.13 3.29 8.94
CA ALA A 27 -7.55 3.62 8.85
C ALA A 27 -7.82 5.13 9.02
N ILE A 28 -7.16 5.75 9.99
CA ILE A 28 -7.24 7.18 10.29
C ILE A 28 -6.59 8.00 9.15
N GLY A 29 -5.40 7.60 8.71
CA GLY A 29 -4.69 8.31 7.64
C GLY A 29 -5.43 8.28 6.30
N LEU A 30 -6.09 7.19 5.97
CA LEU A 30 -6.88 7.06 4.74
C LEU A 30 -8.05 8.04 4.65
N GLN A 31 -8.50 8.65 5.75
CA GLN A 31 -9.55 9.68 5.69
C GLN A 31 -9.08 10.94 4.96
N ALA A 32 -7.78 11.20 4.95
CA ALA A 32 -7.19 12.35 4.26
C ALA A 32 -7.39 12.34 2.73
N VAL A 33 -7.64 11.17 2.10
CA VAL A 33 -7.90 11.09 0.64
C VAL A 33 -9.15 11.87 0.21
N ASP A 34 -10.11 12.02 1.12
CA ASP A 34 -11.34 12.77 0.92
C ASP A 34 -11.38 14.06 1.78
N GLY A 35 -10.23 14.47 2.35
CA GLY A 35 -10.09 15.67 3.17
C GLY A 35 -10.82 15.59 4.50
N LEU A 36 -11.09 14.38 5.00
CA LEU A 36 -11.78 14.15 6.26
C LEU A 36 -10.79 14.15 7.43
N LYS A 37 -11.26 14.56 8.60
CA LYS A 37 -10.46 14.59 9.85
C LYS A 37 -11.19 13.81 10.94
N PRO A 38 -10.60 12.72 11.42
CA PRO A 38 -11.11 11.98 12.58
C PRO A 38 -11.13 12.82 13.85
N SER A 39 -12.08 12.52 14.73
CA SER A 39 -12.23 13.20 16.02
C SER A 39 -11.19 12.72 17.03
N LYS A 40 -10.98 13.54 18.09
CA LYS A 40 -10.21 13.10 19.25
C LYS A 40 -10.85 11.89 19.94
N TYR A 41 -12.19 11.83 19.96
CA TYR A 41 -12.92 10.70 20.55
C TYR A 41 -12.58 9.36 19.86
N LEU A 42 -12.48 9.36 18.53
CA LEU A 42 -12.02 8.20 17.79
C LEU A 42 -10.61 7.79 18.21
N ILE A 43 -9.67 8.74 18.30
CA ILE A 43 -8.28 8.45 18.66
C ILE A 43 -8.22 7.81 20.05
N ASP A 44 -8.91 8.40 21.02
CA ASP A 44 -8.97 7.88 22.40
C ASP A 44 -9.61 6.46 22.46
N THR A 45 -10.61 6.20 21.62
CA THR A 45 -11.26 4.88 21.47
C THR A 45 -10.32 3.87 20.82
N ALA A 46 -9.59 4.27 19.78
CA ALA A 46 -8.59 3.44 19.11
C ALA A 46 -7.49 3.00 20.10
N ILE A 47 -6.98 3.92 20.91
CA ILE A 47 -5.98 3.61 21.93
C ILE A 47 -6.51 2.57 22.93
N GLN A 48 -7.76 2.68 23.40
CA GLN A 48 -8.35 1.68 24.28
C GLN A 48 -8.44 0.29 23.64
N ASN A 49 -8.74 0.24 22.33
CA ASN A 49 -8.77 -1.02 21.59
C ASN A 49 -7.37 -1.61 21.38
N ILE A 50 -6.37 -0.79 21.06
CA ILE A 50 -4.97 -1.22 20.91
C ILE A 50 -4.45 -1.78 22.23
N GLU A 51 -4.72 -1.11 23.34
CA GLU A 51 -4.35 -1.57 24.69
C GLU A 51 -5.13 -2.79 25.18
N GLY A 52 -6.13 -3.25 24.44
CA GLY A 52 -6.95 -4.41 24.81
C GLY A 52 -7.99 -4.14 25.88
N LYS A 53 -8.24 -2.87 26.25
CA LYS A 53 -9.28 -2.48 27.22
C LYS A 53 -10.68 -2.71 26.69
N ILE A 54 -10.86 -2.59 25.38
CA ILE A 54 -12.11 -2.84 24.66
C ILE A 54 -11.85 -3.66 23.38
N THR A 55 -12.84 -4.44 22.97
CA THR A 55 -12.84 -5.15 21.69
C THR A 55 -13.14 -4.20 20.52
N MET A 56 -12.87 -4.60 19.29
CA MET A 56 -13.23 -3.84 18.10
C MET A 56 -14.75 -3.58 18.01
N LYS A 57 -15.56 -4.56 18.39
CA LYS A 57 -17.02 -4.43 18.41
C LYS A 57 -17.49 -3.39 19.43
N GLU A 58 -16.87 -3.36 20.61
CA GLU A 58 -17.14 -2.32 21.62
C GLU A 58 -16.70 -0.95 21.14
N ALA A 59 -15.54 -0.84 20.50
CA ALA A 59 -15.07 0.42 19.92
C ALA A 59 -16.08 0.97 18.89
N GLN A 60 -16.58 0.14 17.98
CA GLN A 60 -17.61 0.55 17.01
C GLN A 60 -18.91 0.96 17.70
N SER A 61 -19.35 0.21 18.71
CA SER A 61 -20.56 0.56 19.46
C SER A 61 -20.43 1.89 20.19
N LEU A 62 -19.27 2.18 20.76
CA LEU A 62 -18.98 3.48 21.41
C LEU A 62 -19.04 4.63 20.41
N ILE A 63 -18.44 4.46 19.23
CA ILE A 63 -18.46 5.49 18.16
C ILE A 63 -19.90 5.71 17.69
N ASP A 64 -20.68 4.65 17.43
CA ASP A 64 -22.06 4.77 16.99
C ASP A 64 -22.94 5.46 18.04
N SER A 65 -22.78 5.12 19.33
CA SER A 65 -23.51 5.75 20.42
C SER A 65 -23.15 7.22 20.59
N TYR A 66 -21.86 7.57 20.46
CA TYR A 66 -21.38 8.95 20.56
C TYR A 66 -22.07 9.87 19.55
N TYR A 67 -22.24 9.43 18.31
CA TYR A 67 -22.93 10.22 17.29
C TYR A 67 -24.46 10.17 17.38
N LYS A 68 -25.03 9.07 17.86
CA LYS A 68 -26.48 8.94 18.08
C LYS A 68 -27.01 9.87 19.18
N GLU A 69 -26.21 10.15 20.19
CA GLU A 69 -26.61 10.97 21.34
C GLU A 69 -26.42 12.47 21.11
N ARG A 70 -25.80 12.88 20.01
CA ARG A 70 -25.59 14.31 19.66
C ARG A 70 -26.81 14.91 19.00
N PRO A 71 -27.37 16.01 19.56
CA PRO A 71 -28.67 16.54 19.12
C PRO A 71 -28.65 17.39 17.84
N VAL A 72 -27.50 17.80 17.31
CA VAL A 72 -27.39 18.69 16.14
C VAL A 72 -26.23 18.26 15.26
N HIS A 73 -26.51 17.94 14.01
CA HIS A 73 -25.51 17.68 12.97
C HIS A 73 -25.26 18.96 12.16
N LEU A 74 -24.16 19.64 12.43
CA LEU A 74 -23.58 20.62 11.51
C LEU A 74 -22.85 19.86 10.39
N PHE A 75 -22.70 20.46 9.22
CA PHE A 75 -22.02 19.83 8.06
C PHE A 75 -20.61 19.29 8.41
N ASP A 76 -19.86 20.00 9.22
CA ASP A 76 -18.54 19.56 9.71
C ASP A 76 -18.64 18.34 10.65
N ASP A 77 -19.72 18.22 11.42
CA ASP A 77 -19.98 17.07 12.29
C ASP A 77 -20.30 15.82 11.46
N GLU A 78 -21.05 15.93 10.37
CA GLU A 78 -21.35 14.81 9.46
C GLU A 78 -20.07 14.26 8.81
N ARG A 79 -19.15 15.12 8.40
CA ARG A 79 -17.86 14.71 7.83
C ARG A 79 -16.97 14.05 8.86
N THR A 80 -16.97 14.51 10.10
CA THR A 80 -16.23 13.89 11.20
C THR A 80 -16.84 12.55 11.60
N GLU A 81 -18.17 12.44 11.64
CA GLU A 81 -18.87 11.17 11.87
C GLU A 81 -18.51 10.13 10.80
N GLU A 82 -18.50 10.52 9.53
CA GLU A 82 -18.06 9.66 8.43
C GLU A 82 -16.63 9.18 8.68
N ALA A 83 -15.70 10.11 8.97
CA ALA A 83 -14.31 9.78 9.21
C ALA A 83 -14.14 8.75 10.34
N ASP A 84 -14.83 8.95 11.44
CA ASP A 84 -14.72 8.10 12.63
C ASP A 84 -15.32 6.71 12.39
N LYS A 85 -16.53 6.63 11.84
CA LYS A 85 -17.18 5.35 11.55
C LYS A 85 -16.43 4.55 10.51
N VAL A 86 -15.96 5.21 9.43
CA VAL A 86 -15.19 4.53 8.38
C VAL A 86 -13.83 4.08 8.89
N SER A 87 -13.15 4.88 9.72
CA SER A 87 -11.87 4.46 10.33
C SER A 87 -12.02 3.20 11.17
N SER A 88 -13.02 3.12 12.03
CA SER A 88 -13.23 1.92 12.85
C SER A 88 -13.47 0.66 12.01
N ARG A 89 -14.21 0.79 10.91
CA ARG A 89 -14.49 -0.31 9.98
C ARG A 89 -13.28 -0.73 9.14
N ILE A 90 -12.46 0.24 8.73
CA ILE A 90 -11.18 -0.04 8.05
C ILE A 90 -10.26 -0.81 9.02
N ALA A 91 -10.13 -0.33 10.27
CA ALA A 91 -9.30 -0.99 11.27
C ALA A 91 -9.75 -2.44 11.54
N GLU A 92 -11.07 -2.70 11.59
CA GLU A 92 -11.62 -4.06 11.69
C GLU A 92 -11.22 -4.91 10.49
N ILE A 93 -11.49 -4.46 9.26
CA ILE A 93 -11.19 -5.20 8.03
C ILE A 93 -9.69 -5.49 7.90
N LEU A 94 -8.84 -4.53 8.24
CA LEU A 94 -7.38 -4.71 8.19
C LEU A 94 -6.85 -5.63 9.31
N SER A 95 -7.59 -5.79 10.40
CA SER A 95 -7.26 -6.73 11.48
C SER A 95 -7.70 -8.17 11.18
N GLU A 96 -8.66 -8.37 10.27
CA GLU A 96 -9.11 -9.68 9.83
C GLU A 96 -8.09 -10.33 8.89
N THR A 97 -7.85 -11.63 9.03
CA THR A 97 -7.00 -12.41 8.10
C THR A 97 -7.76 -12.89 6.87
N ALA A 98 -9.09 -13.09 6.99
CA ALA A 98 -9.92 -13.55 5.89
C ALA A 98 -9.94 -12.54 4.74
N PHE A 99 -9.74 -13.04 3.52
CA PHE A 99 -9.80 -12.25 2.29
C PHE A 99 -10.02 -13.17 1.08
N SER A 100 -10.83 -12.72 0.15
CA SER A 100 -11.05 -13.37 -1.14
C SER A 100 -10.72 -12.41 -2.28
N PHE A 101 -9.79 -12.78 -3.15
CA PHE A 101 -9.51 -11.96 -4.33
C PHE A 101 -10.65 -12.12 -5.35
N SER A 102 -11.62 -11.23 -5.30
CA SER A 102 -12.80 -11.25 -6.18
C SER A 102 -13.49 -9.90 -6.30
N PRO A 103 -14.22 -9.64 -7.41
CA PRO A 103 -15.06 -8.45 -7.56
C PRO A 103 -16.08 -8.30 -6.42
N ASN A 104 -16.64 -9.42 -5.95
CA ASN A 104 -17.63 -9.40 -4.87
C ASN A 104 -17.02 -8.97 -3.53
N GLU A 105 -15.77 -9.35 -3.25
CA GLU A 105 -15.06 -8.87 -2.05
C GLU A 105 -14.79 -7.37 -2.13
N TYR A 106 -14.38 -6.85 -3.29
CA TYR A 106 -14.20 -5.42 -3.50
C TYR A 106 -15.49 -4.64 -3.21
N ILE A 107 -16.63 -5.11 -3.72
CA ILE A 107 -17.95 -4.53 -3.49
C ILE A 107 -18.37 -4.69 -2.01
N SER A 108 -18.05 -5.82 -1.39
CA SER A 108 -18.34 -6.09 0.02
C SER A 108 -17.58 -5.17 0.96
N ILE A 109 -16.31 -4.92 0.67
CA ILE A 109 -15.50 -3.94 1.43
C ILE A 109 -16.16 -2.57 1.38
N HIS A 110 -16.52 -2.06 0.19
CA HIS A 110 -17.22 -0.78 0.09
C HIS A 110 -18.52 -0.77 0.91
N ARG A 111 -19.33 -1.83 0.84
CA ARG A 111 -20.55 -1.94 1.63
C ARG A 111 -20.27 -1.86 3.12
N LYS A 112 -19.30 -2.64 3.62
CA LYS A 112 -18.90 -2.66 5.03
C LYS A 112 -18.41 -1.28 5.49
N LEU A 113 -17.60 -0.60 4.68
CA LEU A 113 -17.07 0.72 5.02
C LEU A 113 -18.18 1.79 5.16
N PHE A 114 -19.14 1.80 4.24
CA PHE A 114 -20.07 2.93 4.08
C PHE A 114 -21.52 2.62 4.42
N GLN A 115 -21.82 1.43 4.92
CA GLN A 115 -23.18 1.10 5.36
C GLN A 115 -23.68 2.07 6.44
N GLY A 116 -24.87 2.65 6.22
CA GLY A 116 -25.47 3.64 7.11
C GLY A 116 -24.87 5.05 6.97
N ILE A 117 -23.85 5.24 6.13
CA ILE A 117 -23.28 6.55 5.75
C ILE A 117 -23.81 6.92 4.36
N TYR A 118 -23.58 6.07 3.37
CA TYR A 118 -24.08 6.27 2.02
C TYR A 118 -25.28 5.36 1.71
N LYS A 119 -26.35 5.92 1.16
CA LYS A 119 -27.52 5.14 0.71
C LYS A 119 -27.18 4.12 -0.39
N HIS A 120 -26.07 4.34 -1.09
CA HIS A 120 -25.56 3.50 -2.17
C HIS A 120 -24.39 2.60 -1.75
N ALA A 121 -24.17 2.40 -0.46
CA ALA A 121 -23.08 1.54 0.04
C ALA A 121 -23.13 0.13 -0.59
N GLY A 122 -22.04 -0.28 -1.28
CA GLY A 122 -21.95 -1.55 -1.99
C GLY A 122 -22.78 -1.64 -3.28
N LYS A 123 -23.27 -0.52 -3.80
CA LYS A 123 -24.00 -0.49 -5.09
C LYS A 123 -23.10 0.12 -6.16
N ILE A 124 -23.02 -0.55 -7.30
CA ILE A 124 -22.36 -0.01 -8.49
C ILE A 124 -23.23 1.16 -8.99
N ARG A 125 -22.58 2.29 -9.33
CA ARG A 125 -23.28 3.45 -9.91
C ARG A 125 -23.86 3.12 -11.28
N ASP A 126 -24.95 3.78 -11.63
CA ASP A 126 -25.66 3.68 -12.91
C ASP A 126 -25.59 4.97 -13.74
N TYR A 127 -24.70 5.88 -13.37
CA TYR A 127 -24.48 7.18 -14.04
C TYR A 127 -22.98 7.43 -14.25
N ASN A 128 -22.64 8.21 -15.29
CA ASN A 128 -21.28 8.66 -15.54
C ASN A 128 -20.89 9.77 -14.57
N ILE A 129 -19.61 9.80 -14.19
CA ILE A 129 -19.06 10.78 -13.25
C ILE A 129 -17.92 11.57 -13.89
N THR A 130 -17.76 12.79 -13.38
CA THR A 130 -16.62 13.65 -13.66
C THR A 130 -16.21 14.30 -12.36
N LYS A 131 -14.91 14.25 -12.02
CA LYS A 131 -14.36 14.85 -10.80
C LYS A 131 -13.23 15.81 -11.20
N LYS A 132 -13.22 16.98 -10.59
CA LYS A 132 -12.11 17.91 -10.73
C LYS A 132 -10.96 17.45 -9.84
N GLU A 133 -9.82 17.19 -10.44
CA GLU A 133 -8.64 16.71 -9.72
C GLU A 133 -7.64 17.84 -9.53
N TRP A 134 -7.24 18.09 -8.28
CA TRP A 134 -6.29 19.15 -7.93
C TRP A 134 -4.97 18.98 -8.70
N VAL A 135 -4.42 17.78 -8.71
CA VAL A 135 -3.14 17.48 -9.36
C VAL A 135 -3.17 17.69 -10.89
N LEU A 136 -4.36 17.78 -11.48
CA LEU A 136 -4.61 18.02 -12.90
C LEU A 136 -5.08 19.46 -13.19
N ASP A 137 -4.86 20.39 -12.27
CA ASP A 137 -5.32 21.78 -12.42
C ASP A 137 -6.83 21.88 -12.70
N GLY A 138 -7.62 21.04 -12.03
CA GLY A 138 -9.06 20.97 -12.17
C GLY A 138 -9.58 20.17 -13.38
N ALA A 139 -8.70 19.57 -14.18
CA ALA A 139 -9.11 18.59 -15.18
C ALA A 139 -9.56 17.27 -14.52
N THR A 140 -10.10 16.35 -15.31
CA THR A 140 -10.66 15.07 -14.85
C THR A 140 -9.95 13.88 -15.49
N VAL A 141 -9.89 12.77 -14.77
CA VAL A 141 -9.58 11.47 -15.35
C VAL A 141 -10.80 10.95 -16.11
N MET A 142 -10.59 10.17 -17.15
CA MET A 142 -11.66 9.43 -17.83
C MET A 142 -11.99 8.18 -17.01
N TYR A 143 -13.10 8.25 -16.27
CA TYR A 143 -13.58 7.12 -15.47
C TYR A 143 -14.40 6.13 -16.32
N GLY A 144 -14.55 4.89 -15.83
CA GLY A 144 -15.32 3.85 -16.49
C GLY A 144 -16.76 4.27 -16.86
N SER A 145 -17.25 3.84 -18.00
CA SER A 145 -18.64 4.08 -18.43
C SER A 145 -19.63 3.32 -17.55
N ALA A 146 -20.69 3.97 -17.13
CA ALA A 146 -21.70 3.39 -16.25
C ALA A 146 -22.30 2.07 -16.79
N SER A 147 -22.43 1.95 -18.12
CA SER A 147 -22.97 0.75 -18.77
C SER A 147 -22.03 -0.48 -18.68
N GLU A 148 -20.74 -0.28 -18.43
CA GLU A 148 -19.72 -1.35 -18.54
C GLU A 148 -18.97 -1.62 -17.24
N LEU A 149 -19.28 -0.90 -16.15
CA LEU A 149 -18.52 -0.96 -14.89
C LEU A 149 -18.33 -2.36 -14.34
N ARG A 150 -19.40 -3.17 -14.34
CA ARG A 150 -19.32 -4.54 -13.85
C ARG A 150 -18.47 -5.43 -14.76
N ALA A 151 -18.66 -5.33 -16.06
CA ALA A 151 -17.91 -6.13 -17.03
C ALA A 151 -16.42 -5.77 -17.00
N THR A 152 -16.08 -4.47 -16.91
CA THR A 152 -14.70 -4.00 -16.77
C THR A 152 -14.06 -4.49 -15.47
N LEU A 153 -14.80 -4.42 -14.36
CA LEU A 153 -14.32 -4.92 -13.07
C LEU A 153 -14.02 -6.43 -13.12
N GLU A 154 -14.95 -7.22 -13.66
CA GLU A 154 -14.79 -8.67 -13.79
C GLU A 154 -13.63 -9.03 -14.72
N TYR A 155 -13.44 -8.26 -15.79
CA TYR A 155 -12.33 -8.42 -16.72
C TYR A 155 -10.97 -8.17 -16.02
N ASP A 156 -10.80 -7.02 -15.32
CA ASP A 156 -9.54 -6.71 -14.66
C ASP A 156 -9.18 -7.72 -13.57
N PHE A 157 -10.18 -8.18 -12.82
CA PHE A 157 -9.98 -9.25 -11.82
C PHE A 157 -9.60 -10.58 -12.46
N SER A 158 -10.15 -10.91 -13.62
CA SER A 158 -9.77 -12.13 -14.36
C SER A 158 -8.34 -12.03 -14.86
N GLN A 159 -7.94 -10.89 -15.45
CA GLN A 159 -6.58 -10.68 -15.94
C GLN A 159 -5.56 -10.80 -14.80
N GLU A 160 -5.81 -10.17 -13.66
CA GLU A 160 -4.94 -10.23 -12.49
C GLU A 160 -4.86 -11.65 -11.91
N LYS A 161 -5.98 -12.38 -11.87
CA LYS A 161 -6.02 -13.77 -11.40
C LYS A 161 -5.20 -14.72 -12.27
N ASP A 162 -5.20 -14.48 -13.58
CA ASP A 162 -4.50 -15.30 -14.56
C ASP A 162 -3.04 -14.87 -14.74
N PHE A 163 -2.66 -13.71 -14.16
CA PHE A 163 -1.29 -13.19 -14.22
C PHE A 163 -0.32 -14.02 -13.41
N SER A 164 0.84 -14.33 -13.99
CA SER A 164 1.89 -15.09 -13.32
C SER A 164 3.02 -14.17 -12.87
N TYR A 165 3.18 -14.04 -11.58
CA TYR A 165 4.31 -13.33 -10.96
C TYR A 165 5.61 -14.16 -10.95
N LYS A 166 5.57 -15.42 -11.44
CA LYS A 166 6.71 -16.32 -11.41
C LYS A 166 7.82 -15.83 -12.33
N GLY A 167 9.02 -15.72 -11.79
CA GLY A 167 10.21 -15.31 -12.55
C GLY A 167 10.36 -13.81 -12.79
N LEU A 168 9.45 -12.98 -12.24
CA LEU A 168 9.56 -11.53 -12.34
C LEU A 168 10.49 -10.97 -11.27
N SER A 169 11.24 -9.94 -11.64
CA SER A 169 11.98 -9.07 -10.73
C SER A 169 11.03 -8.27 -9.82
N MET A 170 11.56 -7.71 -8.73
CA MET A 170 10.77 -6.84 -7.87
C MET A 170 10.29 -5.58 -8.60
N ASP A 171 11.09 -5.05 -9.51
CA ASP A 171 10.72 -3.88 -10.31
C ASP A 171 9.53 -4.20 -11.22
N GLU A 172 9.54 -5.34 -11.89
CA GLU A 172 8.42 -5.80 -12.72
C GLU A 172 7.17 -6.09 -11.88
N ILE A 173 7.32 -6.67 -10.68
CA ILE A 173 6.22 -6.90 -9.74
C ILE A 173 5.61 -5.57 -9.28
N ILE A 174 6.42 -4.58 -8.89
CA ILE A 174 5.95 -3.27 -8.44
C ILE A 174 5.26 -2.53 -9.58
N HIS A 175 5.85 -2.54 -10.78
CA HIS A 175 5.24 -1.95 -11.97
C HIS A 175 3.88 -2.58 -12.27
N HIS A 176 3.80 -3.91 -12.30
CA HIS A 176 2.54 -4.61 -12.55
C HIS A 176 1.48 -4.27 -11.48
N LEU A 177 1.84 -4.28 -10.21
CA LEU A 177 0.95 -3.90 -9.11
C LEU A 177 0.46 -2.45 -9.23
N ALA A 178 1.34 -1.53 -9.64
CA ALA A 178 0.99 -0.12 -9.88
C ALA A 178 -0.03 0.00 -11.03
N VAL A 179 0.19 -0.71 -12.13
CA VAL A 179 -0.74 -0.75 -13.27
C VAL A 179 -2.08 -1.35 -12.85
N PHE A 180 -2.09 -2.51 -12.18
CA PHE A 180 -3.31 -3.17 -11.73
C PHE A 180 -4.15 -2.26 -10.82
N ILE A 181 -3.54 -1.70 -9.76
CA ILE A 181 -4.29 -0.90 -8.79
C ILE A 181 -4.78 0.43 -9.38
N SER A 182 -4.02 1.03 -10.32
CA SER A 182 -4.44 2.26 -11.00
C SER A 182 -5.65 2.02 -11.90
N ARG A 183 -5.67 0.92 -12.65
CA ARG A 183 -6.82 0.51 -13.48
C ARG A 183 -8.05 0.21 -12.64
N LEU A 184 -7.90 -0.58 -11.58
CA LEU A 184 -9.00 -0.88 -10.65
C LEU A 184 -9.60 0.41 -10.07
N TRP A 185 -8.78 1.37 -9.68
CA TRP A 185 -9.25 2.67 -9.20
C TRP A 185 -9.95 3.48 -10.30
N GLN A 186 -9.44 3.46 -11.54
CA GLN A 186 -9.98 4.21 -12.69
C GLN A 186 -11.39 3.77 -13.05
N ILE A 187 -11.75 2.51 -12.88
CA ILE A 187 -13.12 2.03 -13.11
C ILE A 187 -14.11 2.88 -12.31
N HIS A 188 -13.75 3.22 -11.07
CA HIS A 188 -14.51 4.11 -10.19
C HIS A 188 -15.97 3.68 -10.07
N ILE A 189 -16.17 2.41 -9.68
CA ILE A 189 -17.49 1.75 -9.76
C ILE A 189 -18.54 2.30 -8.79
N PHE A 190 -18.12 3.03 -7.76
CA PHE A 190 -19.02 3.60 -6.76
C PHE A 190 -19.20 5.11 -6.96
N GLY A 191 -20.29 5.67 -6.43
CA GLY A 191 -20.50 7.12 -6.44
C GLY A 191 -19.46 7.88 -5.62
N GLU A 192 -19.15 7.36 -4.42
CA GLU A 192 -18.16 7.91 -3.48
C GLU A 192 -17.35 6.79 -2.82
N GLY A 193 -16.27 7.12 -2.12
CA GLY A 193 -15.47 6.16 -1.33
C GLY A 193 -14.58 5.21 -2.12
N ASN A 194 -14.39 5.43 -3.44
CA ASN A 194 -13.60 4.55 -4.29
C ASN A 194 -12.14 4.43 -3.81
N THR A 195 -11.46 5.54 -3.49
CA THR A 195 -10.04 5.51 -3.11
C THR A 195 -9.82 4.76 -1.80
N ARG A 196 -10.66 4.98 -0.78
CA ARG A 196 -10.57 4.25 0.50
C ARG A 196 -10.83 2.75 0.31
N THR A 197 -11.85 2.39 -0.48
CA THR A 197 -12.15 0.98 -0.82
C THR A 197 -10.99 0.33 -1.55
N THR A 198 -10.42 1.01 -2.56
CA THR A 198 -9.30 0.52 -3.34
C THR A 198 -8.07 0.31 -2.46
N ALA A 199 -7.74 1.25 -1.59
CA ALA A 199 -6.61 1.13 -0.66
C ALA A 199 -6.76 -0.07 0.29
N VAL A 200 -7.94 -0.21 0.92
CA VAL A 200 -8.21 -1.32 1.86
C VAL A 200 -8.14 -2.67 1.14
N PHE A 201 -8.77 -2.79 -0.02
CA PHE A 201 -8.72 -4.00 -0.84
C PHE A 201 -7.27 -4.33 -1.23
N PHE A 202 -6.52 -3.33 -1.68
CA PHE A 202 -5.14 -3.51 -2.13
C PHE A 202 -4.21 -3.95 -1.00
N ILE A 203 -4.31 -3.36 0.19
CA ILE A 203 -3.55 -3.81 1.37
C ILE A 203 -3.83 -5.28 1.67
N LYS A 204 -5.09 -5.70 1.64
CA LYS A 204 -5.47 -7.11 1.84
C LYS A 204 -4.88 -8.00 0.74
N TYR A 205 -4.94 -7.57 -0.51
CA TYR A 205 -4.37 -8.30 -1.64
C TYR A 205 -2.85 -8.45 -1.52
N LEU A 206 -2.12 -7.36 -1.23
CA LEU A 206 -0.68 -7.39 -1.01
C LEU A 206 -0.27 -8.40 0.07
N ARG A 207 -1.04 -8.52 1.14
CA ARG A 207 -0.79 -9.52 2.19
C ARG A 207 -0.91 -10.96 1.68
N THR A 208 -1.80 -11.23 0.72
CA THR A 208 -1.89 -12.57 0.10
C THR A 208 -0.67 -12.89 -0.77
N LEU A 209 -0.06 -11.88 -1.36
CA LEU A 209 1.19 -12.00 -2.12
C LEU A 209 2.43 -12.12 -1.21
N GLY A 210 2.29 -11.92 0.11
CA GLY A 210 3.36 -12.08 1.09
C GLY A 210 4.02 -10.79 1.55
N PHE A 211 3.53 -9.63 1.09
CA PHE A 211 3.97 -8.34 1.61
C PHE A 211 3.35 -8.07 2.99
N SER A 212 4.11 -7.49 3.90
CA SER A 212 3.55 -7.12 5.22
C SER A 212 2.58 -5.96 5.13
N ALA A 213 2.87 -4.94 4.30
CA ALA A 213 2.07 -3.73 4.13
C ALA A 213 1.60 -3.13 5.48
N THR A 214 2.52 -3.08 6.44
CA THR A 214 2.27 -2.71 7.85
C THR A 214 3.03 -1.46 8.29
N ASN A 215 3.71 -0.77 7.36
CA ASN A 215 4.35 0.52 7.67
C ASN A 215 3.31 1.67 7.60
N ASP A 216 3.71 2.84 8.06
CA ASP A 216 2.86 4.03 8.16
C ASP A 216 2.73 4.84 6.85
N ILE A 217 3.21 4.31 5.73
CA ILE A 217 3.21 5.01 4.44
C ILE A 217 1.80 5.42 4.00
N PHE A 218 0.80 4.54 4.13
CA PHE A 218 -0.59 4.92 3.83
C PHE A 218 -1.11 5.99 4.79
N ALA A 219 -0.76 5.90 6.07
CA ALA A 219 -1.19 6.87 7.07
C ALA A 219 -0.63 8.27 6.79
N GLU A 220 0.63 8.36 6.40
CA GLU A 220 1.32 9.63 6.18
C GLU A 220 1.11 10.19 4.77
N ASN A 221 0.89 9.33 3.78
CA ASN A 221 0.91 9.69 2.35
C ASN A 221 -0.37 9.29 1.60
N ALA A 222 -1.51 9.20 2.29
CA ALA A 222 -2.79 8.83 1.67
C ALA A 222 -3.19 9.79 0.53
N TRP A 223 -2.95 11.09 0.70
CA TRP A 223 -3.19 12.10 -0.33
C TRP A 223 -2.24 11.94 -1.53
N TYR A 224 -0.98 11.60 -1.29
CA TYR A 224 -0.03 11.29 -2.36
C TYR A 224 -0.48 10.04 -3.13
N PHE A 225 -0.85 8.98 -2.45
CA PHE A 225 -1.37 7.75 -3.07
C PHE A 225 -2.54 8.05 -4.01
N ARG A 226 -3.53 8.85 -3.54
CA ARG A 226 -4.65 9.27 -4.38
C ARG A 226 -4.20 10.05 -5.63
N ASN A 227 -3.31 11.01 -5.47
CA ASN A 227 -2.80 11.80 -6.57
C ASN A 227 -1.96 10.97 -7.56
N ALA A 228 -1.20 10.00 -7.07
CA ALA A 228 -0.46 9.05 -7.91
C ALA A 228 -1.40 8.18 -8.77
N LEU A 229 -2.53 7.72 -8.22
CA LEU A 229 -3.58 7.03 -8.98
C LEU A 229 -4.17 7.93 -10.08
N VAL A 230 -4.39 9.20 -9.78
CA VAL A 230 -4.85 10.19 -10.78
C VAL A 230 -3.83 10.35 -11.91
N ARG A 231 -2.55 10.52 -11.57
CA ARG A 231 -1.47 10.69 -12.56
C ARG A 231 -1.25 9.45 -13.43
N ALA A 232 -1.45 8.27 -12.87
CA ALA A 232 -1.36 7.00 -13.60
C ALA A 232 -2.46 6.81 -14.66
N ASN A 233 -3.50 7.65 -14.65
CA ASN A 233 -4.68 7.53 -15.52
C ASN A 233 -5.01 8.83 -16.28
N TYR A 234 -4.03 9.73 -16.45
CA TYR A 234 -4.27 11.01 -17.13
C TYR A 234 -3.29 11.27 -18.25
N THR A 235 -3.80 11.47 -19.45
CA THR A 235 -3.05 11.88 -20.64
C THR A 235 -3.67 13.15 -21.25
N ASN A 236 -2.83 14.13 -21.60
CA ASN A 236 -3.20 15.29 -22.36
C ASN A 236 -2.11 15.61 -23.39
N LEU A 237 -2.25 15.05 -24.60
CA LEU A 237 -1.27 15.16 -25.67
C LEU A 237 -1.04 16.61 -26.13
N GLN A 238 -2.05 17.48 -26.03
CA GLN A 238 -1.91 18.90 -26.41
C GLN A 238 -0.97 19.65 -25.46
N LYS A 239 -0.87 19.19 -24.21
CA LYS A 239 0.02 19.75 -23.19
C LYS A 239 1.29 18.93 -22.98
N GLY A 240 1.56 17.90 -23.81
CA GLY A 240 2.71 17.01 -23.63
C GLY A 240 2.63 16.11 -22.39
N ILE A 241 1.46 16.01 -21.73
CA ILE A 241 1.31 15.25 -20.50
C ILE A 241 0.90 13.82 -20.83
N HIS A 242 1.66 12.87 -20.33
CA HIS A 242 1.39 11.44 -20.44
C HIS A 242 1.02 10.83 -19.08
N GLU A 243 0.24 9.77 -19.11
CA GLU A 243 0.03 8.92 -17.93
C GLU A 243 1.36 8.31 -17.49
N THR A 244 1.56 8.18 -16.18
CA THR A 244 2.77 7.56 -15.61
C THR A 244 2.46 6.88 -14.29
N THR A 245 3.00 5.68 -14.11
CA THR A 245 2.92 4.92 -12.85
C THR A 245 4.09 5.21 -11.91
N GLU A 246 5.11 5.97 -12.32
CA GLU A 246 6.33 6.23 -11.54
C GLU A 246 6.07 6.72 -10.12
N TYR A 247 5.13 7.66 -9.96
CA TYR A 247 4.77 8.16 -8.63
C TYR A 247 4.13 7.08 -7.75
N LEU A 248 3.31 6.23 -8.35
CA LEU A 248 2.68 5.11 -7.65
C LEU A 248 3.71 4.02 -7.34
N GLU A 249 4.65 3.76 -8.23
CA GLU A 249 5.76 2.85 -8.01
C GLU A 249 6.67 3.35 -6.88
N ALA A 250 7.01 4.64 -6.82
CA ALA A 250 7.77 5.21 -5.71
C ALA A 250 7.06 5.02 -4.35
N PHE A 251 5.72 5.22 -4.33
CA PHE A 251 4.91 4.92 -3.15
C PHE A 251 4.96 3.43 -2.77
N LEU A 252 4.81 2.54 -3.76
CA LEU A 252 4.84 1.09 -3.53
C LEU A 252 6.23 0.60 -3.09
N ARG A 253 7.30 1.17 -3.59
CA ARG A 253 8.66 0.88 -3.13
C ARG A 253 8.84 1.21 -1.65
N ASN A 254 8.37 2.38 -1.23
CA ASN A 254 8.41 2.74 0.19
C ASN A 254 7.54 1.80 1.03
N LEU A 255 6.36 1.41 0.53
CA LEU A 255 5.43 0.52 1.23
C LEU A 255 5.95 -0.91 1.35
N LEU A 256 6.50 -1.46 0.26
CA LEU A 256 6.80 -2.89 0.14
C LEU A 256 8.26 -3.23 0.44
N LEU A 257 9.17 -2.32 0.13
CA LEU A 257 10.61 -2.49 0.25
C LEU A 257 11.25 -1.61 1.33
N ASN A 258 10.45 -0.79 2.04
CA ASN A 258 10.92 0.19 3.03
C ASN A 258 11.95 1.20 2.47
N GLU A 259 11.89 1.47 1.17
CA GLU A 259 12.67 2.55 0.56
C GLU A 259 12.25 3.91 1.11
N LYS A 260 13.07 4.92 0.91
CA LYS A 260 12.85 6.28 1.40
C LYS A 260 12.72 7.28 0.25
N ASN A 261 11.95 6.91 -0.79
CA ASN A 261 11.67 7.85 -1.87
C ASN A 261 10.88 9.03 -1.31
N GLU A 262 11.23 10.24 -1.76
CA GLU A 262 10.50 11.46 -1.38
C GLU A 262 9.13 11.50 -2.05
N LEU A 263 8.06 11.61 -1.27
CA LEU A 263 6.68 11.61 -1.73
C LEU A 263 6.06 13.01 -1.61
N HIS A 264 6.38 13.89 -2.55
CA HIS A 264 5.90 15.27 -2.57
C HIS A 264 4.74 15.46 -3.55
N ASN A 265 3.56 15.83 -3.07
CA ASN A 265 2.37 16.05 -3.90
C ASN A 265 2.57 17.10 -5.00
N ARG A 266 3.39 18.13 -4.76
CA ARG A 266 3.68 19.15 -5.77
C ARG A 266 4.31 18.57 -7.03
N ASN A 267 5.15 17.54 -6.90
CA ASN A 267 5.84 16.92 -8.04
C ASN A 267 4.87 16.18 -8.99
N LEU A 268 3.69 15.85 -8.51
CA LEU A 268 2.64 15.21 -9.29
C LEU A 268 1.76 16.24 -10.03
N HIS A 269 1.79 17.50 -9.61
CA HIS A 269 0.93 18.54 -10.18
C HIS A 269 1.39 18.92 -11.59
N ILE A 270 0.48 18.86 -12.56
CA ILE A 270 0.83 19.06 -13.98
C ILE A 270 1.41 20.45 -14.29
N SER A 271 1.12 21.48 -13.49
CA SER A 271 1.69 22.83 -13.69
C SER A 271 3.18 22.89 -13.41
N GLU A 272 3.71 22.06 -12.52
CA GLU A 272 5.15 21.97 -12.26
C GLU A 272 5.87 21.39 -13.48
N LEU A 273 5.34 20.32 -14.07
CA LEU A 273 5.90 19.70 -15.28
C LEU A 273 5.95 20.69 -16.45
N LEU A 274 4.91 21.49 -16.63
CA LEU A 274 4.83 22.51 -17.68
C LEU A 274 5.80 23.69 -17.45
N ASN A 275 6.23 23.92 -16.21
CA ASN A 275 7.20 24.96 -15.87
C ASN A 275 8.64 24.45 -16.06
N GLU A 276 8.93 23.20 -15.79
CA GLU A 276 10.24 22.59 -16.02
C GLU A 276 10.59 22.55 -17.51
N GLU A 277 9.65 22.21 -18.40
CA GLU A 277 9.87 22.27 -19.86
C GLU A 277 10.17 23.68 -20.37
N LYS A 278 9.74 24.74 -19.69
CA LYS A 278 10.04 26.15 -20.07
C LYS A 278 11.41 26.60 -19.58
N VAL A 279 12.02 25.94 -18.63
CA VAL A 279 13.34 26.30 -18.08
C VAL A 279 14.47 25.58 -18.83
N ASP A 280 14.19 24.49 -19.55
CA ASP A 280 15.20 23.65 -20.22
C ASP A 280 15.63 24.18 -21.62
N ILE A 281 15.33 25.44 -21.97
CA ILE A 281 15.96 26.16 -23.09
C ILE A 281 17.06 27.09 -22.54
N GLY A 282 17.94 26.56 -21.75
CA GLY A 282 19.12 27.30 -21.28
C GLY A 282 19.85 26.60 -20.15
N ASP A 283 20.92 25.90 -20.54
CA ASP A 283 22.04 25.47 -19.67
C ASP A 283 21.72 24.93 -18.26
N ARG A 284 21.73 23.60 -18.10
CA ARG A 284 22.45 22.92 -17.00
C ARG A 284 22.52 21.42 -17.22
N LYS A 285 23.55 20.95 -17.86
CA LYS A 285 24.20 19.71 -17.46
C LYS A 285 25.09 20.07 -16.28
N VAL A 286 24.93 19.41 -15.15
CA VAL A 286 25.99 18.96 -14.23
C VAL A 286 25.36 18.60 -12.85
N ASP A 287 25.73 17.43 -12.36
CA ASP A 287 25.78 16.95 -10.96
C ASP A 287 24.50 16.43 -10.28
N ILE A 288 24.01 15.28 -10.72
CA ILE A 288 23.32 14.31 -9.84
C ILE A 288 23.79 12.88 -10.20
N GLU A 289 25.05 12.60 -9.99
CA GLU A 289 25.58 11.24 -10.27
C GLU A 289 26.28 10.53 -9.07
N ASN A 290 26.37 11.13 -7.89
CA ASN A 290 27.26 10.54 -6.85
C ASN A 290 26.62 9.99 -5.57
N GLU A 291 25.28 9.98 -5.39
CA GLU A 291 24.66 9.35 -4.21
C GLU A 291 23.73 8.16 -4.50
N LYS A 292 23.45 7.87 -5.77
CA LYS A 292 22.61 6.71 -6.16
C LYS A 292 23.38 5.40 -6.38
N VAL A 293 24.71 5.45 -6.39
CA VAL A 293 25.54 4.32 -6.85
C VAL A 293 25.55 3.14 -5.87
N ASP A 294 25.54 3.38 -4.55
CA ASP A 294 25.71 2.26 -3.58
C ASP A 294 24.45 1.41 -3.33
N ILE A 295 23.25 1.98 -3.49
CA ILE A 295 22.00 1.24 -3.25
C ILE A 295 21.55 0.52 -4.53
N GLN A 296 21.84 1.12 -5.70
CA GLN A 296 21.49 0.56 -6.99
C GLN A 296 22.36 -0.65 -7.34
N ASP A 297 23.68 -0.61 -7.01
CA ASP A 297 24.58 -1.71 -7.24
C ASP A 297 24.20 -2.97 -6.40
N LYS A 298 23.79 -2.80 -5.14
CA LYS A 298 23.36 -3.93 -4.30
C LYS A 298 22.06 -4.58 -4.78
N LYS A 299 21.15 -3.82 -5.38
CA LYS A 299 19.88 -4.34 -5.94
C LYS A 299 20.13 -5.09 -7.25
N VAL A 300 20.92 -4.53 -8.14
CA VAL A 300 21.28 -5.17 -9.41
C VAL A 300 21.90 -6.53 -9.17
N ASP A 301 22.72 -6.67 -8.16
CA ASP A 301 23.39 -7.93 -7.83
C ASP A 301 22.43 -9.04 -7.40
N ILE A 302 21.45 -8.78 -6.52
CA ILE A 302 20.47 -9.82 -6.11
C ILE A 302 19.49 -10.18 -7.24
N GLU A 303 19.08 -9.22 -8.04
CA GLU A 303 18.22 -9.45 -9.22
C GLU A 303 18.94 -10.30 -10.27
N SER A 304 20.22 -10.05 -10.48
CA SER A 304 21.05 -10.84 -11.39
C SER A 304 21.17 -12.29 -10.90
N VAL A 305 21.33 -12.51 -9.58
CA VAL A 305 21.32 -13.84 -8.97
C VAL A 305 19.99 -14.55 -9.13
N LEU A 306 18.89 -13.85 -8.90
CA LEU A 306 17.54 -14.38 -9.06
C LEU A 306 17.22 -14.74 -10.52
N SER A 307 17.62 -13.90 -11.47
CA SER A 307 17.43 -14.13 -12.92
C SER A 307 18.23 -15.33 -13.43
N GLN A 308 19.49 -15.47 -12.99
CA GLN A 308 20.38 -16.54 -13.41
C GLN A 308 19.99 -17.92 -12.87
N LYS A 309 19.45 -17.98 -11.66
CA LYS A 309 19.11 -19.25 -10.99
C LYS A 309 17.75 -19.83 -11.36
N GLY A 310 17.07 -19.24 -12.37
CA GLY A 310 15.83 -19.77 -12.97
C GLY A 310 14.73 -19.94 -11.92
N SER A 311 14.37 -18.88 -11.27
CA SER A 311 13.55 -18.88 -10.07
C SER A 311 12.15 -19.40 -10.29
N ASP A 312 11.93 -20.65 -9.92
CA ASP A 312 10.60 -21.23 -9.67
C ASP A 312 9.96 -20.71 -8.37
N PHE A 313 10.45 -19.56 -7.89
CA PHE A 313 9.97 -18.98 -6.65
C PHE A 313 8.59 -18.34 -6.82
N SER A 314 7.74 -18.52 -5.80
CA SER A 314 6.51 -17.74 -5.70
C SER A 314 6.85 -16.29 -5.37
N VAL A 315 5.96 -15.35 -5.71
CA VAL A 315 6.06 -13.91 -5.32
C VAL A 315 6.43 -13.77 -3.85
N LYS A 316 5.76 -14.53 -2.98
CA LYS A 316 6.04 -14.54 -1.54
C LYS A 316 7.50 -14.88 -1.23
N THR A 317 8.08 -15.85 -1.94
CA THR A 317 9.48 -16.26 -1.73
C THR A 317 10.42 -15.17 -2.23
N THR A 318 10.15 -14.58 -3.39
CA THR A 318 10.93 -13.45 -3.95
C THR A 318 10.94 -12.26 -2.99
N VAL A 319 9.77 -11.86 -2.49
CA VAL A 319 9.65 -10.80 -1.47
C VAL A 319 10.46 -11.12 -0.21
N HIS A 320 10.42 -12.37 0.26
CA HIS A 320 11.20 -12.79 1.42
C HIS A 320 12.72 -12.70 1.17
N ILE A 321 13.17 -13.05 -0.04
CA ILE A 321 14.58 -12.95 -0.42
C ILE A 321 15.02 -11.48 -0.40
N HIS A 322 14.25 -10.58 -1.02
CA HIS A 322 14.57 -9.15 -1.03
C HIS A 322 14.64 -8.55 0.38
N ARG A 323 13.65 -8.83 1.24
CA ARG A 323 13.65 -8.35 2.64
C ARG A 323 14.86 -8.85 3.44
N LEU A 324 15.27 -10.11 3.24
CA LEU A 324 16.46 -10.65 3.88
C LEU A 324 17.72 -10.01 3.30
N PHE A 325 17.80 -9.84 1.98
CA PHE A 325 18.94 -9.24 1.32
C PHE A 325 19.11 -7.77 1.68
N GLU A 326 18.03 -7.00 1.75
CA GLU A 326 18.04 -5.61 2.21
C GLU A 326 18.63 -5.48 3.62
N LYS A 327 18.32 -6.45 4.50
CA LYS A 327 18.81 -6.44 5.87
C LYS A 327 20.28 -6.88 5.99
N PHE A 328 20.69 -7.93 5.28
CA PHE A 328 21.96 -8.61 5.49
C PHE A 328 22.99 -8.38 4.38
N GLY A 329 22.57 -8.00 3.17
CA GLY A 329 23.48 -7.90 2.02
C GLY A 329 24.24 -9.21 1.77
N PHE A 330 25.40 -9.10 1.11
CA PHE A 330 26.30 -10.24 0.87
C PHE A 330 27.24 -10.55 2.04
N ASP A 331 27.47 -9.63 2.96
CA ASP A 331 28.52 -9.70 3.96
C ASP A 331 28.05 -10.19 5.34
N GLU A 332 26.78 -9.98 5.68
CA GLU A 332 26.27 -10.31 7.00
C GLU A 332 25.78 -11.76 7.10
N VAL A 333 26.08 -12.37 8.25
CA VAL A 333 25.69 -13.75 8.55
C VAL A 333 24.39 -13.78 9.34
N PHE A 334 23.42 -14.52 8.86
CA PHE A 334 22.11 -14.66 9.50
C PHE A 334 21.73 -16.11 9.78
N GLY A 335 20.71 -16.33 10.59
CA GLY A 335 20.22 -17.66 10.92
C GLY A 335 18.72 -17.71 11.05
N ARG A 336 18.18 -18.90 11.38
CA ARG A 336 16.74 -19.13 11.46
C ARG A 336 16.00 -18.13 12.35
N SER A 337 16.55 -17.74 13.49
CA SER A 337 15.89 -16.79 14.41
C SER A 337 15.71 -15.43 13.75
N ALA A 338 16.73 -14.92 13.05
CA ALA A 338 16.64 -13.66 12.33
C ALA A 338 15.62 -13.73 11.16
N VAL A 339 15.57 -14.87 10.45
CA VAL A 339 14.55 -15.09 9.40
C VAL A 339 13.13 -15.11 9.98
N MET A 340 12.94 -15.72 11.15
CA MET A 340 11.64 -15.73 11.85
C MET A 340 11.21 -14.32 12.24
N GLU A 341 12.12 -13.53 12.76
CA GLU A 341 11.87 -12.15 13.22
C GLU A 341 11.56 -11.21 12.05
N ILE A 342 12.41 -11.18 11.02
CA ILE A 342 12.27 -10.25 9.88
C ILE A 342 11.06 -10.57 9.01
N LEU A 343 10.78 -11.87 8.82
CA LEU A 343 9.72 -12.32 7.91
C LEU A 343 8.43 -12.75 8.65
N GLU A 344 8.41 -12.64 9.96
CA GLU A 344 7.28 -13.04 10.82
C GLU A 344 6.85 -14.51 10.59
N LEU A 345 7.83 -15.38 10.32
CA LEU A 345 7.58 -16.79 10.01
C LEU A 345 7.66 -17.67 11.26
N LYS A 346 6.83 -18.70 11.29
CA LYS A 346 6.98 -19.79 12.26
C LYS A 346 8.26 -20.61 11.97
N GLY A 347 8.84 -21.25 12.98
CA GLY A 347 10.11 -21.97 12.85
C GLY A 347 10.18 -22.98 11.70
N SER A 348 9.05 -23.67 11.40
CA SER A 348 8.96 -24.59 10.26
C SER A 348 9.01 -23.87 8.91
N GLY A 349 8.35 -22.70 8.79
CA GLY A 349 8.38 -21.86 7.58
C GLY A 349 9.76 -21.30 7.32
N ALA A 350 10.40 -20.74 8.35
CA ALA A 350 11.78 -20.23 8.24
C ALA A 350 12.77 -21.33 7.85
N SER A 351 12.68 -22.53 8.44
CA SER A 351 13.55 -23.64 8.08
C SER A 351 13.34 -24.12 6.64
N LYS A 352 12.08 -24.17 6.18
CA LYS A 352 11.75 -24.55 4.79
C LYS A 352 12.30 -23.50 3.81
N LEU A 353 12.13 -22.20 4.11
CA LEU A 353 12.66 -21.11 3.29
C LEU A 353 14.20 -21.22 3.18
N LEU A 354 14.90 -21.31 4.30
CA LEU A 354 16.36 -21.45 4.30
C LEU A 354 16.85 -22.69 3.50
N SER A 355 16.16 -23.83 3.64
CA SER A 355 16.44 -25.02 2.85
C SER A 355 16.28 -24.79 1.35
N ASN A 356 15.20 -24.12 0.95
CA ASN A 356 14.93 -23.79 -0.45
C ASN A 356 16.00 -22.83 -1.02
N LEU A 357 16.43 -21.82 -0.24
CA LEU A 357 17.44 -20.85 -0.66
C LEU A 357 18.82 -21.50 -0.81
N VAL A 358 19.19 -22.44 0.06
CA VAL A 358 20.41 -23.24 -0.08
C VAL A 358 20.33 -24.12 -1.31
N GLN A 359 19.19 -24.80 -1.54
CA GLN A 359 19.01 -25.69 -2.70
C GLN A 359 19.03 -24.89 -4.02
N ALA A 360 18.51 -23.69 -4.03
CA ALA A 360 18.58 -22.77 -5.17
C ALA A 360 19.94 -22.07 -5.32
N ASP A 361 20.87 -22.36 -4.43
CA ASP A 361 22.21 -21.80 -4.45
C ASP A 361 22.27 -20.27 -4.24
N ILE A 362 21.27 -19.67 -3.59
CA ILE A 362 21.19 -18.24 -3.30
C ILE A 362 21.94 -17.88 -2.01
N ILE A 363 21.91 -18.77 -1.02
CA ILE A 363 22.64 -18.64 0.23
C ILE A 363 23.55 -19.84 0.47
N GLU A 364 24.60 -19.64 1.24
CA GLU A 364 25.51 -20.70 1.62
C GLU A 364 25.71 -20.77 3.14
N PRO A 365 25.95 -21.97 3.70
CA PRO A 365 26.28 -22.11 5.11
C PRO A 365 27.66 -21.51 5.41
N VAL A 366 27.80 -20.84 6.55
CA VAL A 366 29.05 -20.19 6.98
C VAL A 366 29.71 -21.00 8.10
N SER A 367 30.98 -21.33 7.91
CA SER A 367 31.82 -22.02 8.94
C SER A 367 32.26 -21.05 10.03
N GLY A 368 32.38 -21.51 11.27
CA GLY A 368 32.87 -20.69 12.39
C GLY A 368 31.81 -19.97 13.21
N TYR A 369 30.56 -19.90 12.75
CA TYR A 369 29.45 -19.19 13.41
C TYR A 369 28.40 -20.14 14.05
N GLY A 370 28.70 -21.44 14.13
CA GLY A 370 27.80 -22.48 14.61
C GLY A 370 26.86 -23.03 13.50
N LYS A 371 26.10 -24.12 13.84
CA LYS A 371 25.20 -24.74 12.87
C LYS A 371 24.01 -23.83 12.54
N GLY A 372 23.61 -23.78 11.26
CA GLY A 372 22.42 -23.06 10.81
C GLY A 372 22.63 -21.56 10.62
N LYS A 373 23.83 -21.16 10.28
CA LYS A 373 24.21 -19.81 9.88
C LYS A 373 24.53 -19.76 8.41
N TYR A 374 24.02 -18.72 7.73
CA TYR A 374 24.06 -18.55 6.29
C TYR A 374 24.44 -17.13 5.92
N LYS A 375 24.93 -16.93 4.72
CA LYS A 375 25.08 -15.63 4.05
C LYS A 375 24.62 -15.73 2.60
N PHE A 376 24.29 -14.63 1.98
CA PHE A 376 24.02 -14.59 0.55
C PHE A 376 25.29 -14.86 -0.25
N LYS A 377 25.15 -15.57 -1.36
CA LYS A 377 26.24 -15.81 -2.28
C LYS A 377 26.43 -14.62 -3.20
N ASN A 378 27.66 -14.12 -3.25
CA ASN A 378 28.09 -13.15 -4.25
C ASN A 378 28.64 -13.91 -5.46
N TYR A 379 28.07 -13.69 -6.62
CA TYR A 379 28.52 -14.27 -7.89
C TYR A 379 29.34 -13.21 -8.61
N PRO A 380 30.58 -13.52 -9.03
CA PRO A 380 31.44 -12.60 -9.77
C PRO A 380 30.92 -12.30 -11.16
#